data_276956dfb7e7feaf45fdc8d336223f22
#
_entry.id   276956dfb7e7feaf45fdc8d336223f22
#
_cell.length_a   1.000
_cell.length_b   1.000
_cell.length_c   1.000
_cell.angle_alpha   90.00
_cell.angle_beta   90.00
_cell.angle_gamma   90.00
#
_symmetry.space_group_name_H-M   'P 1'
#
loop_
_entity.id
_entity.type
_entity.pdbx_description
1 polymer ?
#
loop_
_entity_poly.entity_id
_entity_poly.type
_entity_poly.pdbx_seq_one_letter_code
_entity_poly.pdbx_strand_id
1 'polypeptide(L)'
;MDLPGASNSLLLAWRQAELALAKFSPQETRMKTRATLLAAFGAATLMGGLVVEVGEPKLPVTDDAGYLKALLNPVDIGRPLCSGSTNDGYAARRAPFLRFARLHAAEASAEELARSAPPLWKGLGSLDIAITTDNPQAQAYFNQGMRIANDFNHVEAIRSFRWAQELDPGCAMCYWGEALALGPNINAPMDAESAPLAYAASRKASSLMSGTSDKEQALIMALESRYGTEDLSLRAQSDNAYAKAMQAVAGAYPEDDNILALAAEAMMDAQPWDYWEADYRTPKGRTGEILALLETVLERSPEHPAAIHLYIHVTEASNDPYRAESGAEKLSSLAPAAGHLVHMPSHTFHRVGRYIDAYRVNVAAMEANEAYFAESQSRVLYEYGYYTHNVHSALTSAQMAGDATAALDLAKKLDQKMPAEMVRLAPWVQAIKVAPYFAYVQFGADDVVMGLDDPGADFPYLQTMWRYARGEALVRRGDLKAALNEAAAAEALAENPVMQE
;
A
#
# COMPACT_ATOMS: atom_id res chain seq x y z
N MET A 1 -11.85 36.50 23.34
CA MET A 1 -13.19 36.79 22.77
C MET A 1 -13.76 35.45 22.38
N ASP A 2 -14.62 34.96 23.25
CA ASP A 2 -15.25 33.65 23.09
C ASP A 2 -16.31 33.70 22.01
N LEU A 3 -16.28 32.74 21.10
CA LEU A 3 -17.40 32.45 20.20
C LEU A 3 -18.13 31.19 20.72
N PRO A 4 -19.25 31.33 21.43
CA PRO A 4 -20.07 30.19 21.81
C PRO A 4 -21.22 30.06 20.80
N GLY A 5 -21.47 28.85 20.30
CA GLY A 5 -22.77 28.52 19.72
C GLY A 5 -22.87 27.48 18.63
N ALA A 6 -21.77 27.08 17.97
CA ALA A 6 -21.84 26.16 16.80
C ALA A 6 -21.77 24.66 17.13
N SER A 7 -21.18 24.27 18.25
CA SER A 7 -20.94 22.85 18.56
C SER A 7 -22.14 22.11 19.16
N ASN A 8 -23.04 22.81 19.83
CA ASN A 8 -24.18 22.16 20.51
C ASN A 8 -25.36 21.84 19.58
N SER A 9 -25.53 22.57 18.48
CA SER A 9 -26.59 22.31 17.50
C SER A 9 -26.35 21.08 16.64
N LEU A 10 -25.10 20.81 16.28
CA LEU A 10 -24.71 19.62 15.54
C LEU A 10 -24.83 18.34 16.38
N LEU A 11 -24.44 18.38 17.65
CA LEU A 11 -24.61 17.25 18.58
C LEU A 11 -26.08 16.96 18.91
N LEU A 12 -26.93 17.98 18.96
CA LEU A 12 -28.38 17.81 19.15
C LEU A 12 -29.05 17.22 17.90
N ALA A 13 -28.66 17.67 16.72
CA ALA A 13 -29.18 17.12 15.46
C ALA A 13 -28.75 15.66 15.26
N TRP A 14 -27.53 15.31 15.66
CA TRP A 14 -27.02 13.94 15.59
C TRP A 14 -27.75 13.00 16.56
N ARG A 15 -27.98 13.43 17.81
CA ARG A 15 -28.77 12.68 18.80
C ARG A 15 -30.26 12.53 18.40
N GLN A 16 -30.83 13.51 17.73
CA GLN A 16 -32.20 13.40 17.24
C GLN A 16 -32.30 12.42 16.07
N ALA A 17 -31.29 12.35 15.21
CA ALA A 17 -31.22 11.36 14.14
C ALA A 17 -31.04 9.92 14.68
N GLU A 18 -30.22 9.70 15.71
CA GLU A 18 -30.08 8.39 16.38
C GLU A 18 -31.39 7.91 17.04
N LEU A 19 -32.11 8.81 17.70
CA LEU A 19 -33.40 8.50 18.34
C LEU A 19 -34.51 8.24 17.34
N ALA A 20 -34.43 8.81 16.14
CA ALA A 20 -35.36 8.54 15.02
C ALA A 20 -35.06 7.16 14.39
N LEU A 21 -33.82 6.77 14.26
CA LEU A 21 -33.39 5.48 13.70
C LEU A 21 -33.71 4.29 14.61
N ALA A 22 -33.72 4.47 15.92
CA ALA A 22 -34.03 3.42 16.89
C ALA A 22 -35.50 2.93 16.88
N LYS A 23 -36.37 3.56 16.09
CA LYS A 23 -37.82 3.23 15.98
C LYS A 23 -38.16 2.34 14.79
N PHE A 24 -37.18 1.92 13.96
CA PHE A 24 -37.40 1.13 12.75
C PHE A 24 -36.85 -0.28 12.83
N SER A 25 -37.48 -1.21 12.08
CA SER A 25 -36.95 -2.56 11.95
C SER A 25 -35.58 -2.59 11.25
N PRO A 26 -34.75 -3.64 11.43
CA PRO A 26 -33.42 -3.73 10.79
C PRO A 26 -33.45 -3.56 9.26
N GLN A 27 -34.53 -3.92 8.61
CA GLN A 27 -34.71 -3.77 7.17
C GLN A 27 -35.08 -2.33 6.75
N GLU A 28 -35.93 -1.66 7.52
CA GLU A 28 -36.30 -0.24 7.29
C GLU A 28 -35.13 0.70 7.65
N THR A 29 -34.33 0.34 8.65
CA THR A 29 -33.11 1.09 9.01
C THR A 29 -32.09 1.04 7.87
N ARG A 30 -31.89 -0.12 7.22
CA ARG A 30 -30.98 -0.26 6.07
C ARG A 30 -31.39 0.60 4.88
N MET A 31 -32.67 0.71 4.57
CA MET A 31 -33.16 1.50 3.42
C MET A 31 -33.10 3.01 3.66
N LYS A 32 -33.44 3.44 4.88
CA LYS A 32 -33.46 4.87 5.25
C LYS A 32 -32.09 5.44 5.57
N THR A 33 -31.16 4.63 6.08
CA THR A 33 -29.76 5.04 6.29
C THR A 33 -29.04 5.31 4.96
N ARG A 34 -29.38 4.58 3.89
CA ARG A 34 -28.85 4.85 2.53
C ARG A 34 -29.33 6.19 1.97
N ALA A 35 -30.61 6.52 2.13
CA ALA A 35 -31.15 7.78 1.70
C ALA A 35 -30.67 8.97 2.57
N THR A 36 -30.46 8.75 3.87
CA THR A 36 -30.01 9.79 4.81
C THR A 36 -28.52 10.08 4.71
N LEU A 37 -27.68 9.09 4.34
CA LEU A 37 -26.26 9.33 4.07
C LEU A 37 -26.03 10.14 2.78
N LEU A 38 -26.80 9.86 1.73
CA LEU A 38 -26.80 10.69 0.50
C LEU A 38 -27.35 12.11 0.76
N ALA A 39 -28.32 12.25 1.64
CA ALA A 39 -28.88 13.53 2.05
C ALA A 39 -28.02 14.29 3.08
N ALA A 40 -27.27 13.61 3.95
CA ALA A 40 -26.40 14.24 4.94
C ALA A 40 -25.13 14.85 4.32
N PHE A 41 -24.61 14.28 3.23
CA PHE A 41 -23.54 14.92 2.44
C PHE A 41 -24.04 16.16 1.67
N GLY A 42 -25.32 16.18 1.26
CA GLY A 42 -25.93 17.35 0.64
C GLY A 42 -26.46 18.40 1.65
N ALA A 43 -26.82 18.03 2.88
CA ALA A 43 -27.48 18.91 3.85
C ALA A 43 -26.51 19.78 4.67
N ALA A 44 -25.21 19.54 4.66
CA ALA A 44 -24.22 20.45 5.26
C ALA A 44 -24.14 21.80 4.51
N THR A 45 -24.72 21.89 3.30
CA THR A 45 -24.69 23.09 2.45
C THR A 45 -26.07 23.79 2.31
N LEU A 46 -27.16 23.24 2.87
CA LEU A 46 -28.51 23.76 2.72
C LEU A 46 -29.12 24.22 4.07
N MET A 47 -28.59 25.29 4.63
CA MET A 47 -29.38 26.18 5.52
C MET A 47 -29.99 27.31 4.71
N GLY A 48 -31.08 27.00 4.04
CA GLY A 48 -31.89 28.01 3.31
C GLY A 48 -32.97 27.34 2.47
N GLY A 49 -34.07 27.05 3.09
CA GLY A 49 -35.33 26.44 2.66
C GLY A 49 -35.66 26.38 1.17
N LEU A 50 -35.89 25.17 0.71
CA LEU A 50 -37.07 24.78 -0.12
C LEU A 50 -37.15 23.24 -0.11
N VAL A 51 -38.26 22.71 0.36
CA VAL A 51 -38.57 21.27 0.22
C VAL A 51 -39.16 21.07 -1.16
N VAL A 52 -38.42 20.38 -2.04
CA VAL A 52 -38.97 19.84 -3.28
C VAL A 52 -39.18 18.36 -3.09
N GLU A 53 -40.43 17.89 -3.16
CA GLU A 53 -40.73 16.45 -3.24
C GLU A 53 -40.18 15.89 -4.56
N VAL A 54 -39.12 15.14 -4.50
CA VAL A 54 -38.59 14.34 -5.62
C VAL A 54 -39.07 12.91 -5.43
N GLY A 55 -39.79 12.36 -6.41
CA GLY A 55 -40.26 10.98 -6.41
C GLY A 55 -39.08 9.99 -6.28
N GLU A 56 -39.31 8.89 -5.55
CA GLU A 56 -38.31 7.88 -5.22
C GLU A 56 -37.71 7.23 -6.49
N PRO A 57 -36.40 7.31 -6.73
CA PRO A 57 -35.74 6.49 -7.75
C PRO A 57 -35.63 5.05 -7.25
N LYS A 58 -36.10 4.11 -8.04
CA LYS A 58 -35.89 2.68 -7.83
C LYS A 58 -34.45 2.33 -8.24
N LEU A 59 -33.56 2.18 -7.29
CA LEU A 59 -32.19 1.65 -7.53
C LEU A 59 -32.19 0.12 -7.44
N PRO A 60 -31.48 -0.58 -8.33
CA PRO A 60 -31.28 -2.02 -8.21
C PRO A 60 -30.42 -2.35 -6.98
N VAL A 61 -30.82 -3.38 -6.27
CA VAL A 61 -30.14 -3.85 -5.05
C VAL A 61 -29.03 -4.78 -5.46
N THR A 62 -27.79 -4.31 -5.51
CA THR A 62 -26.60 -5.13 -5.47
C THR A 62 -25.87 -4.93 -4.15
N ASP A 63 -25.18 -5.94 -3.66
CA ASP A 63 -24.61 -6.02 -2.29
C ASP A 63 -23.30 -5.23 -2.17
N ASP A 64 -23.35 -3.93 -2.48
CA ASP A 64 -22.18 -3.04 -2.64
C ASP A 64 -21.71 -2.35 -1.35
N ALA A 65 -22.12 -2.82 -0.17
CA ALA A 65 -21.63 -2.25 1.09
C ALA A 65 -20.10 -2.39 1.26
N GLY A 66 -19.50 -3.40 0.65
CA GLY A 66 -18.04 -3.59 0.60
C GLY A 66 -17.33 -2.56 -0.30
N TYR A 67 -17.90 -2.30 -1.47
CA TYR A 67 -17.33 -1.39 -2.46
C TYR A 67 -17.33 0.09 -2.00
N LEU A 68 -18.47 0.56 -1.46
CA LEU A 68 -18.58 1.91 -0.88
C LEU A 68 -17.68 2.08 0.36
N LYS A 69 -17.49 1.03 1.15
CA LYS A 69 -16.60 1.06 2.31
C LYS A 69 -15.13 1.17 1.88
N ALA A 70 -14.73 0.51 0.79
CA ALA A 70 -13.41 0.63 0.19
C ALA A 70 -13.17 2.02 -0.42
N LEU A 71 -14.18 2.62 -1.07
CA LEU A 71 -14.09 3.98 -1.64
C LEU A 71 -13.98 5.09 -0.57
N LEU A 72 -14.46 4.86 0.64
CA LEU A 72 -14.46 5.85 1.72
C LEU A 72 -13.23 5.75 2.64
N ASN A 73 -12.44 4.69 2.51
CA ASN A 73 -11.22 4.52 3.30
C ASN A 73 -9.98 4.58 2.40
N PRO A 74 -9.17 5.64 2.47
CA PRO A 74 -7.96 5.78 1.64
C PRO A 74 -6.95 4.63 1.87
N VAL A 75 -6.95 4.03 3.06
CA VAL A 75 -6.16 2.83 3.35
C VAL A 75 -6.70 1.63 2.56
N ASP A 76 -8.02 1.53 2.39
CA ASP A 76 -8.64 0.46 1.61
C ASP A 76 -8.48 0.70 0.09
N ILE A 77 -8.41 1.96 -0.37
CA ILE A 77 -8.05 2.30 -1.76
C ILE A 77 -6.56 1.99 -2.02
N GLY A 78 -5.69 2.23 -1.06
CA GLY A 78 -4.27 1.86 -1.10
C GLY A 78 -4.04 0.34 -1.03
N ARG A 79 -4.99 -0.45 -0.49
CA ARG A 79 -4.90 -1.91 -0.42
C ARG A 79 -4.61 -2.59 -1.76
N PRO A 80 -5.17 -2.22 -2.92
CA PRO A 80 -4.76 -2.83 -4.19
C PRO A 80 -3.29 -2.58 -4.55
N LEU A 81 -2.66 -1.52 -4.04
CA LEU A 81 -1.22 -1.27 -4.19
C LEU A 81 -0.40 -2.02 -3.14
N CYS A 82 -0.95 -2.16 -1.94
CA CYS A 82 -0.30 -2.75 -0.78
C CYS A 82 -0.89 -4.12 -0.38
N SER A 83 -2.04 -4.55 -0.90
CA SER A 83 -2.68 -5.81 -0.52
C SER A 83 -2.78 -6.79 -1.67
N GLY A 84 -2.26 -8.00 -1.44
CA GLY A 84 -2.60 -9.14 -2.25
C GLY A 84 -3.99 -9.66 -1.88
N SER A 85 -4.95 -9.68 -2.79
CA SER A 85 -6.09 -10.58 -2.61
C SER A 85 -5.63 -12.00 -2.97
N THR A 86 -6.07 -13.00 -2.23
CA THR A 86 -5.77 -14.42 -2.44
C THR A 86 -6.36 -14.97 -3.74
N ASN A 87 -6.94 -14.15 -4.61
CA ASN A 87 -7.53 -14.55 -5.89
C ASN A 87 -6.54 -14.38 -7.04
N ASP A 88 -6.53 -15.37 -7.94
CA ASP A 88 -5.77 -15.38 -9.21
C ASP A 88 -5.88 -14.07 -10.03
N GLY A 89 -6.95 -13.31 -9.81
CA GLY A 89 -7.16 -12.00 -10.43
C GLY A 89 -6.17 -10.89 -10.00
N TYR A 90 -5.49 -11.01 -8.84
CA TYR A 90 -4.55 -9.99 -8.39
C TYR A 90 -3.23 -10.02 -9.16
N ALA A 91 -2.66 -11.20 -9.37
CA ALA A 91 -1.46 -11.37 -10.18
C ALA A 91 -1.71 -10.90 -11.63
N ALA A 92 -2.88 -11.25 -12.19
CA ALA A 92 -3.28 -10.82 -13.53
C ALA A 92 -3.46 -9.29 -13.65
N ARG A 93 -3.95 -8.62 -12.61
CA ARG A 93 -4.09 -7.14 -12.60
C ARG A 93 -2.76 -6.41 -12.49
N ARG A 94 -1.79 -6.99 -11.79
CA ARG A 94 -0.45 -6.39 -11.60
C ARG A 94 0.50 -6.57 -12.78
N ALA A 95 0.37 -7.65 -13.53
CA ALA A 95 1.23 -7.91 -14.68
C ALA A 95 1.28 -6.74 -15.69
N PRO A 96 0.16 -6.08 -16.06
CA PRO A 96 0.21 -4.90 -16.93
C PRO A 96 0.94 -3.71 -16.32
N PHE A 97 0.81 -3.48 -15.01
CA PHE A 97 1.53 -2.42 -14.31
C PHE A 97 3.04 -2.65 -14.27
N LEU A 98 3.45 -3.87 -13.97
CA LEU A 98 4.85 -4.28 -14.03
C LEU A 98 5.41 -4.15 -15.45
N ARG A 99 4.60 -4.47 -16.47
CA ARG A 99 4.97 -4.28 -17.87
C ARG A 99 5.11 -2.80 -18.22
N PHE A 100 4.19 -1.94 -17.81
CA PHE A 100 4.30 -0.49 -17.95
C PHE A 100 5.58 0.02 -17.29
N ALA A 101 5.81 -0.36 -16.04
CA ALA A 101 6.99 0.00 -15.29
C ALA A 101 8.28 -0.40 -16.06
N ARG A 102 8.32 -1.58 -16.65
CA ARG A 102 9.46 -2.07 -17.45
C ARG A 102 9.64 -1.32 -18.78
N LEU A 103 8.55 -0.99 -19.47
CA LEU A 103 8.61 -0.24 -20.74
C LEU A 103 9.15 1.18 -20.56
N HIS A 104 8.93 1.79 -19.40
CA HIS A 104 9.41 3.13 -19.05
C HIS A 104 10.75 3.10 -18.28
N ALA A 105 11.26 1.90 -17.93
CA ALA A 105 12.60 1.71 -17.35
C ALA A 105 13.76 1.91 -18.35
N ALA A 106 13.48 2.31 -19.57
CA ALA A 106 14.35 2.20 -20.72
C ALA A 106 15.55 3.18 -20.77
N GLU A 107 16.04 3.69 -19.66
CA GLU A 107 17.22 4.57 -19.68
C GLU A 107 18.56 3.87 -19.44
N ALA A 108 18.55 2.66 -18.89
CA ALA A 108 19.74 1.80 -18.87
C ALA A 108 19.33 0.36 -19.13
N SER A 109 20.01 -0.35 -20.02
CA SER A 109 19.73 -1.77 -20.25
C SER A 109 19.91 -2.55 -18.95
N ALA A 110 19.09 -3.58 -18.72
CA ALA A 110 19.24 -4.45 -17.55
C ALA A 110 20.68 -5.01 -17.42
N GLU A 111 21.40 -5.14 -18.54
CA GLU A 111 22.80 -5.54 -18.58
C GLU A 111 23.78 -4.46 -18.10
N GLU A 112 23.52 -3.17 -18.38
CA GLU A 112 24.37 -2.07 -17.89
C GLU A 112 24.16 -1.84 -16.40
N LEU A 113 22.91 -1.94 -15.92
CA LEU A 113 22.58 -1.90 -14.50
C LEU A 113 23.23 -3.05 -13.71
N ALA A 114 23.29 -4.25 -14.30
CA ALA A 114 23.93 -5.41 -13.69
C ALA A 114 25.45 -5.30 -13.57
N ARG A 115 26.11 -4.44 -14.36
CA ARG A 115 27.57 -4.30 -14.42
C ARG A 115 28.15 -3.14 -13.61
N SER A 116 27.31 -2.29 -13.03
CA SER A 116 27.76 -1.16 -12.21
C SER A 116 27.46 -1.38 -10.74
N ALA A 117 28.45 -1.12 -9.88
CA ALA A 117 28.24 -1.13 -8.43
C ALA A 117 27.12 -0.16 -8.05
N PRO A 118 26.09 -0.61 -7.32
CA PRO A 118 25.15 0.35 -6.73
C PRO A 118 25.90 1.20 -5.68
N PRO A 119 25.50 2.46 -5.44
CA PRO A 119 26.05 3.20 -4.32
C PRO A 119 25.79 2.49 -2.99
N LEU A 120 26.69 2.66 -2.02
CA LEU A 120 26.39 2.28 -0.64
C LEU A 120 25.69 3.44 0.05
N TRP A 121 24.35 3.36 0.11
CA TRP A 121 23.51 4.38 0.71
C TRP A 121 23.63 4.39 2.24
N LYS A 122 23.58 5.59 2.80
CA LYS A 122 23.47 5.80 4.24
C LYS A 122 22.00 5.99 4.64
N GLY A 123 21.68 5.71 5.90
CA GLY A 123 20.34 5.99 6.43
C GLY A 123 19.28 4.95 6.07
N LEU A 124 19.69 3.73 5.65
CA LEU A 124 18.79 2.60 5.38
C LEU A 124 18.40 1.81 6.65
N GLY A 125 18.76 2.30 7.83
CA GLY A 125 18.54 1.60 9.09
C GLY A 125 19.62 0.55 9.40
N SER A 126 19.35 -0.24 10.44
CA SER A 126 20.21 -1.32 10.90
C SER A 126 19.48 -2.66 10.73
N LEU A 127 19.90 -3.42 9.76
CA LEU A 127 19.53 -4.83 9.57
C LEU A 127 20.81 -5.54 9.13
N ASP A 128 21.61 -5.94 10.12
CA ASP A 128 22.92 -6.50 9.88
C ASP A 128 22.92 -7.99 10.22
N ILE A 129 23.14 -8.81 9.20
CA ILE A 129 23.25 -10.26 9.33
C ILE A 129 24.68 -10.64 8.93
N ALA A 130 25.47 -11.11 9.88
CA ALA A 130 26.80 -11.63 9.58
C ALA A 130 26.68 -12.89 8.70
N ILE A 131 27.45 -12.90 7.60
CA ILE A 131 27.51 -14.01 6.65
C ILE A 131 28.94 -14.54 6.52
N THR A 132 29.06 -15.77 6.05
CA THR A 132 30.35 -16.37 5.73
C THR A 132 30.91 -15.75 4.46
N THR A 133 31.83 -14.81 4.61
CA THR A 133 32.65 -14.18 3.58
C THR A 133 33.89 -13.56 4.18
N ASP A 134 35.03 -13.65 3.48
CA ASP A 134 36.28 -12.95 3.85
C ASP A 134 36.33 -11.53 3.23
N ASN A 135 35.34 -11.15 2.41
CA ASN A 135 35.31 -9.86 1.74
C ASN A 135 34.36 -8.88 2.48
N PRO A 136 34.90 -7.85 3.18
CA PRO A 136 34.07 -6.91 3.94
C PRO A 136 33.17 -6.06 3.06
N GLN A 137 33.48 -5.87 1.77
CA GLN A 137 32.60 -5.16 0.86
C GLN A 137 31.43 -6.06 0.42
N ALA A 138 31.65 -7.37 0.24
CA ALA A 138 30.55 -8.31 -0.02
C ALA A 138 29.56 -8.34 1.16
N GLN A 139 30.07 -8.37 2.41
CA GLN A 139 29.24 -8.23 3.61
C GLN A 139 28.45 -6.91 3.62
N ALA A 140 29.09 -5.78 3.26
CA ALA A 140 28.42 -4.48 3.25
C ALA A 140 27.27 -4.42 2.22
N TYR A 141 27.49 -4.94 1.01
CA TYR A 141 26.47 -5.01 -0.03
C TYR A 141 25.38 -6.03 0.29
N PHE A 142 25.70 -7.13 0.95
CA PHE A 142 24.70 -8.05 1.45
C PHE A 142 23.77 -7.38 2.48
N ASN A 143 24.34 -6.69 3.47
CA ASN A 143 23.56 -5.95 4.47
C ASN A 143 22.72 -4.86 3.83
N GLN A 144 23.26 -4.13 2.83
CA GLN A 144 22.48 -3.17 2.07
C GLN A 144 21.31 -3.85 1.35
N GLY A 145 21.53 -4.98 0.69
CA GLY A 145 20.51 -5.75 0.02
C GLY A 145 19.37 -6.13 0.97
N MET A 146 19.69 -6.60 2.19
CA MET A 146 18.69 -6.94 3.21
C MET A 146 17.88 -5.72 3.67
N ARG A 147 18.55 -4.59 3.92
CA ARG A 147 17.87 -3.33 4.33
C ARG A 147 16.93 -2.82 3.25
N ILE A 148 17.35 -2.86 1.98
CA ILE A 148 16.56 -2.42 0.83
C ILE A 148 15.44 -3.42 0.52
N ALA A 149 15.66 -4.73 0.72
CA ALA A 149 14.60 -5.74 0.60
C ALA A 149 13.48 -5.49 1.63
N ASN A 150 13.85 -5.16 2.88
CA ASN A 150 12.89 -4.77 3.92
C ASN A 150 12.15 -3.44 3.61
N ASP A 151 12.69 -2.57 2.75
CA ASP A 151 12.03 -1.39 2.18
C ASP A 151 11.18 -1.74 0.95
N PHE A 152 11.02 -3.01 0.62
CA PHE A 152 10.33 -3.54 -0.55
C PHE A 152 10.84 -3.03 -1.91
N ASN A 153 12.03 -2.42 -1.95
CA ASN A 153 12.72 -2.06 -3.18
C ASN A 153 13.55 -3.25 -3.69
N HIS A 154 12.86 -4.33 -4.04
CA HIS A 154 13.48 -5.61 -4.41
C HIS A 154 14.45 -5.49 -5.60
N VAL A 155 14.17 -4.62 -6.57
CA VAL A 155 15.05 -4.44 -7.74
C VAL A 155 16.43 -3.93 -7.33
N GLU A 156 16.48 -2.96 -6.44
CA GLU A 156 17.77 -2.43 -5.95
C GLU A 156 18.43 -3.36 -4.93
N ALA A 157 17.64 -4.13 -4.16
CA ALA A 157 18.16 -5.18 -3.30
C ALA A 157 18.89 -6.26 -4.11
N ILE A 158 18.28 -6.72 -5.21
CA ILE A 158 18.88 -7.69 -6.14
C ILE A 158 20.21 -7.15 -6.71
N ARG A 159 20.28 -5.88 -7.07
CA ARG A 159 21.54 -5.26 -7.54
C ARG A 159 22.63 -5.32 -6.47
N SER A 160 22.28 -5.03 -5.22
CA SER A 160 23.21 -5.10 -4.09
C SER A 160 23.70 -6.53 -3.86
N PHE A 161 22.81 -7.52 -3.90
CA PHE A 161 23.20 -8.94 -3.74
C PHE A 161 24.06 -9.43 -4.90
N ARG A 162 23.74 -9.09 -6.14
CA ARG A 162 24.56 -9.43 -7.31
C ARG A 162 25.94 -8.80 -7.25
N TRP A 163 26.02 -7.54 -6.80
CA TRP A 163 27.34 -6.93 -6.61
C TRP A 163 28.15 -7.61 -5.50
N ALA A 164 27.50 -8.06 -4.43
CA ALA A 164 28.16 -8.88 -3.41
C ALA A 164 28.68 -10.20 -3.98
N GLN A 165 27.96 -10.84 -4.92
CA GLN A 165 28.38 -12.05 -5.63
C GLN A 165 29.60 -11.79 -6.53
N GLU A 166 29.66 -10.64 -7.21
CA GLU A 166 30.83 -10.24 -8.01
C GLU A 166 32.08 -10.06 -7.14
N LEU A 167 31.91 -9.51 -5.93
CA LEU A 167 32.99 -9.31 -4.96
C LEU A 167 33.45 -10.60 -4.29
N ASP A 168 32.54 -11.55 -4.08
CA ASP A 168 32.79 -12.87 -3.53
C ASP A 168 31.88 -13.92 -4.18
N PRO A 169 32.32 -14.55 -5.29
CA PRO A 169 31.57 -15.61 -5.96
C PRO A 169 31.35 -16.87 -5.12
N GLY A 170 32.05 -17.01 -3.99
CA GLY A 170 31.90 -18.10 -3.01
C GLY A 170 30.85 -17.83 -1.95
N CYS A 171 30.31 -16.62 -1.87
CA CYS A 171 29.35 -16.19 -0.86
C CYS A 171 27.97 -16.82 -1.09
N ALA A 172 27.66 -17.93 -0.42
CA ALA A 172 26.36 -18.61 -0.52
C ALA A 172 25.19 -17.71 -0.17
N MET A 173 25.32 -16.91 0.91
CA MET A 173 24.26 -16.02 1.37
C MET A 173 23.99 -14.86 0.40
N CYS A 174 24.96 -14.46 -0.42
CA CYS A 174 24.75 -13.45 -1.45
C CYS A 174 23.77 -13.94 -2.54
N TYR A 175 23.84 -15.21 -2.93
CA TYR A 175 22.86 -15.85 -3.81
C TYR A 175 21.54 -16.14 -3.12
N TRP A 176 21.57 -16.47 -1.82
CA TRP A 176 20.36 -16.60 -1.01
C TRP A 176 19.58 -15.29 -0.96
N GLY A 177 20.25 -14.15 -0.72
CA GLY A 177 19.64 -12.84 -0.69
C GLY A 177 19.01 -12.45 -2.04
N GLU A 178 19.67 -12.74 -3.17
CA GLU A 178 19.11 -12.56 -4.50
C GLU A 178 17.84 -13.40 -4.69
N ALA A 179 17.88 -14.69 -4.33
CA ALA A 179 16.73 -15.57 -4.43
C ALA A 179 15.57 -15.11 -3.54
N LEU A 180 15.86 -14.62 -2.33
CA LEU A 180 14.85 -14.03 -1.43
C LEU A 180 14.17 -12.83 -2.08
N ALA A 181 14.94 -11.86 -2.59
CA ALA A 181 14.41 -10.64 -3.19
C ALA A 181 13.73 -10.84 -4.56
N LEU A 182 14.03 -11.92 -5.28
CA LEU A 182 13.31 -12.32 -6.49
C LEU A 182 11.95 -12.95 -6.18
N GLY A 183 11.70 -13.33 -4.92
CA GLY A 183 10.44 -13.88 -4.45
C GLY A 183 9.35 -12.84 -4.29
N PRO A 184 8.14 -13.30 -3.89
CA PRO A 184 7.05 -12.41 -3.53
C PRO A 184 7.35 -11.68 -2.21
N ASN A 185 6.65 -10.57 -2.01
CA ASN A 185 6.40 -9.99 -0.69
C ASN A 185 4.89 -9.76 -0.52
N ILE A 186 4.46 -9.31 0.64
CA ILE A 186 3.04 -9.09 0.94
C ILE A 186 2.35 -8.12 -0.03
N ASN A 187 3.10 -7.23 -0.69
CA ASN A 187 2.58 -6.23 -1.63
C ASN A 187 2.74 -6.67 -3.10
N ALA A 188 3.60 -7.63 -3.38
CA ALA A 188 3.96 -8.02 -4.74
C ALA A 188 4.04 -9.55 -4.91
N PRO A 189 3.14 -10.16 -5.68
CA PRO A 189 3.32 -11.54 -6.08
C PRO A 189 4.56 -11.68 -6.96
N MET A 190 5.13 -12.88 -6.96
CA MET A 190 6.25 -13.21 -7.83
C MET A 190 5.82 -13.17 -9.30
N ASP A 191 6.60 -12.55 -10.15
CA ASP A 191 6.35 -12.56 -11.60
C ASP A 191 7.01 -13.77 -12.30
N ALA A 192 6.52 -14.08 -13.51
CA ALA A 192 6.96 -15.24 -14.25
C ALA A 192 8.43 -15.16 -14.73
N GLU A 193 8.96 -13.96 -14.92
CA GLU A 193 10.35 -13.77 -15.36
C GLU A 193 11.33 -13.93 -14.21
N SER A 194 10.90 -13.63 -12.98
CA SER A 194 11.70 -13.81 -11.76
C SER A 194 11.81 -15.28 -11.34
N ALA A 195 10.84 -16.14 -11.68
CA ALA A 195 10.82 -17.52 -11.21
C ALA A 195 12.07 -18.35 -11.58
N PRO A 196 12.51 -18.40 -12.86
CA PRO A 196 13.72 -19.14 -13.22
C PRO A 196 14.99 -18.53 -12.61
N LEU A 197 15.04 -17.21 -12.42
CA LEU A 197 16.19 -16.54 -11.81
C LEU A 197 16.28 -16.86 -10.31
N ALA A 198 15.17 -16.83 -9.60
CA ALA A 198 15.13 -17.19 -8.18
C ALA A 198 15.48 -18.66 -7.95
N TYR A 199 14.97 -19.56 -8.79
CA TYR A 199 15.34 -20.97 -8.78
C TYR A 199 16.85 -21.14 -8.97
N ALA A 200 17.43 -20.50 -9.99
CA ALA A 200 18.88 -20.58 -10.26
C ALA A 200 19.73 -20.05 -9.10
N ALA A 201 19.36 -18.89 -8.55
CA ALA A 201 20.05 -18.29 -7.40
C ALA A 201 19.97 -19.17 -6.15
N SER A 202 18.78 -19.73 -5.84
CA SER A 202 18.57 -20.66 -4.74
C SER A 202 19.42 -21.92 -4.89
N ARG A 203 19.45 -22.53 -6.08
CA ARG A 203 20.31 -23.71 -6.37
C ARG A 203 21.79 -23.38 -6.25
N LYS A 204 22.20 -22.17 -6.64
CA LYS A 204 23.60 -21.73 -6.49
C LYS A 204 23.95 -21.56 -5.01
N ALA A 205 23.10 -20.95 -4.20
CA ALA A 205 23.29 -20.86 -2.76
C ALA A 205 23.45 -22.25 -2.13
N SER A 206 22.57 -23.21 -2.45
CA SER A 206 22.66 -24.59 -1.96
C SER A 206 23.96 -25.27 -2.37
N SER A 207 24.47 -25.02 -3.58
CA SER A 207 25.74 -25.63 -4.05
C SER A 207 26.98 -25.11 -3.29
N LEU A 208 26.87 -23.97 -2.63
CA LEU A 208 27.96 -23.31 -1.89
C LEU A 208 27.82 -23.45 -0.37
N MET A 209 26.71 -23.99 0.15
CA MET A 209 26.40 -23.93 1.57
C MET A 209 27.34 -24.76 2.48
N SER A 210 28.05 -25.75 1.94
CA SER A 210 28.90 -26.65 2.76
C SER A 210 30.04 -25.95 3.53
N GLY A 211 30.37 -24.71 3.13
CA GLY A 211 31.40 -23.89 3.80
C GLY A 211 30.83 -22.86 4.77
N THR A 212 29.52 -22.82 4.96
CA THR A 212 28.85 -21.80 5.75
C THR A 212 28.49 -22.30 7.17
N SER A 213 28.06 -21.37 8.05
CA SER A 213 27.61 -21.72 9.39
C SER A 213 26.30 -22.54 9.37
N ASP A 214 26.01 -23.28 10.45
CA ASP A 214 24.75 -24.03 10.59
C ASP A 214 23.52 -23.16 10.44
N LYS A 215 23.58 -21.91 10.88
CA LYS A 215 22.49 -20.92 10.73
C LYS A 215 22.26 -20.56 9.27
N GLU A 216 23.32 -20.28 8.51
CA GLU A 216 23.22 -19.98 7.09
C GLU A 216 22.73 -21.20 6.30
N GLN A 217 23.19 -22.41 6.62
CA GLN A 217 22.69 -23.64 6.01
C GLN A 217 21.18 -23.81 6.26
N ALA A 218 20.71 -23.55 7.48
CA ALA A 218 19.28 -23.63 7.80
C ALA A 218 18.45 -22.63 6.98
N LEU A 219 18.93 -21.38 6.82
CA LEU A 219 18.27 -20.35 6.00
C LEU A 219 18.25 -20.73 4.50
N ILE A 220 19.37 -21.26 3.98
CA ILE A 220 19.48 -21.71 2.58
C ILE A 220 18.51 -22.86 2.32
N MET A 221 18.50 -23.88 3.18
CA MET A 221 17.58 -25.03 3.05
C MET A 221 16.11 -24.60 3.18
N ALA A 222 15.80 -23.65 4.06
CA ALA A 222 14.44 -23.13 4.17
C ALA A 222 14.01 -22.46 2.87
N LEU A 223 14.83 -21.59 2.28
CA LEU A 223 14.51 -20.88 1.05
C LEU A 223 14.43 -21.83 -0.16
N GLU A 224 15.22 -22.90 -0.19
CA GLU A 224 15.14 -23.93 -1.23
C GLU A 224 13.74 -24.57 -1.30
N SER A 225 13.03 -24.67 -0.17
CA SER A 225 11.65 -25.18 -0.16
C SER A 225 10.66 -24.25 -0.90
N ARG A 226 10.97 -22.95 -1.02
CA ARG A 226 10.21 -21.98 -1.83
C ARG A 226 10.42 -22.18 -3.32
N TYR A 227 11.60 -22.69 -3.71
CA TYR A 227 12.05 -22.82 -5.11
C TYR A 227 12.30 -24.27 -5.52
N GLY A 228 11.50 -25.21 -5.01
CA GLY A 228 11.55 -26.62 -5.46
C GLY A 228 11.12 -26.82 -6.91
N THR A 229 10.43 -25.82 -7.51
CA THR A 229 9.96 -25.80 -8.89
C THR A 229 9.89 -24.37 -9.42
N GLU A 230 9.99 -24.21 -10.74
CA GLU A 230 9.75 -22.94 -11.45
C GLU A 230 8.26 -22.75 -11.80
N ASP A 231 7.42 -23.73 -11.53
CA ASP A 231 5.99 -23.70 -11.85
C ASP A 231 5.23 -22.76 -10.90
N LEU A 232 4.82 -21.61 -11.41
CA LEU A 232 4.05 -20.62 -10.67
C LEU A 232 2.65 -21.08 -10.25
N SER A 233 2.09 -22.11 -10.89
CA SER A 233 0.80 -22.69 -10.46
C SER A 233 0.90 -23.34 -9.08
N LEU A 234 2.10 -23.68 -8.63
CA LEU A 234 2.40 -24.23 -7.31
C LEU A 234 2.88 -23.19 -6.31
N ARG A 235 2.83 -21.89 -6.67
CA ARG A 235 3.42 -20.80 -5.86
C ARG A 235 2.88 -20.76 -4.43
N ALA A 236 1.55 -20.85 -4.25
CA ALA A 236 0.95 -20.86 -2.93
C ALA A 236 1.42 -22.05 -2.06
N GLN A 237 1.61 -23.23 -2.68
CA GLN A 237 2.16 -24.39 -1.98
C GLN A 237 3.61 -24.17 -1.58
N SER A 238 4.42 -23.60 -2.46
CA SER A 238 5.84 -23.31 -2.24
C SER A 238 6.05 -22.23 -1.16
N ASP A 239 5.24 -21.16 -1.16
CA ASP A 239 5.30 -20.13 -0.13
C ASP A 239 4.89 -20.69 1.24
N ASN A 240 3.89 -21.56 1.29
CA ASN A 240 3.52 -22.27 2.52
C ASN A 240 4.62 -23.22 3.01
N ALA A 241 5.35 -23.90 2.10
CA ALA A 241 6.48 -24.76 2.45
C ALA A 241 7.63 -23.93 3.05
N TYR A 242 7.94 -22.78 2.45
CA TYR A 242 8.94 -21.84 2.96
C TYR A 242 8.55 -21.28 4.32
N ALA A 243 7.31 -20.81 4.49
CA ALA A 243 6.82 -20.32 5.77
C ALA A 243 6.96 -21.37 6.90
N LYS A 244 6.63 -22.64 6.60
CA LYS A 244 6.79 -23.75 7.54
C LYS A 244 8.28 -24.04 7.85
N ALA A 245 9.14 -23.96 6.83
CA ALA A 245 10.58 -24.15 7.03
C ALA A 245 11.19 -23.02 7.88
N MET A 246 10.81 -21.76 7.61
CA MET A 246 11.27 -20.61 8.40
C MET A 246 10.75 -20.63 9.84
N GLN A 247 9.53 -21.15 10.10
CA GLN A 247 9.04 -21.40 11.44
C GLN A 247 9.93 -22.39 12.20
N ALA A 248 10.41 -23.44 11.52
CA ALA A 248 11.34 -24.39 12.14
C ALA A 248 12.71 -23.75 12.41
N VAL A 249 13.21 -22.89 11.52
CA VAL A 249 14.46 -22.13 11.73
C VAL A 249 14.30 -21.16 12.91
N ALA A 250 13.18 -20.44 13.02
CA ALA A 250 12.89 -19.58 14.17
C ALA A 250 12.87 -20.37 15.49
N GLY A 251 12.32 -21.58 15.48
CA GLY A 251 12.34 -22.49 16.64
C GLY A 251 13.74 -22.98 17.03
N ALA A 252 14.67 -23.07 16.06
CA ALA A 252 16.06 -23.46 16.30
C ALA A 252 16.92 -22.26 16.77
N TYR A 253 16.57 -21.04 16.40
CA TYR A 253 17.28 -19.80 16.73
C TYR A 253 16.36 -18.77 17.39
N PRO A 254 15.72 -19.08 18.53
CA PRO A 254 14.69 -18.23 19.13
C PRO A 254 15.21 -16.90 19.68
N GLU A 255 16.55 -16.76 19.82
CA GLU A 255 17.19 -15.53 20.30
C GLU A 255 17.71 -14.62 19.16
N ASP A 256 17.52 -15.02 17.90
CA ASP A 256 17.96 -14.23 16.75
C ASP A 256 16.76 -13.43 16.17
N ASP A 257 16.73 -12.13 16.49
CA ASP A 257 15.66 -11.23 16.11
C ASP A 257 15.47 -11.11 14.59
N ASN A 258 16.56 -11.17 13.82
CA ASN A 258 16.49 -11.15 12.35
C ASN A 258 15.80 -12.42 11.81
N ILE A 259 16.10 -13.57 12.38
CA ILE A 259 15.46 -14.84 12.00
C ILE A 259 13.97 -14.82 12.36
N LEU A 260 13.60 -14.31 13.54
CA LEU A 260 12.20 -14.22 13.93
C LEU A 260 11.42 -13.28 13.00
N ALA A 261 12.01 -12.14 12.63
CA ALA A 261 11.41 -11.21 11.68
C ALA A 261 11.24 -11.83 10.27
N LEU A 262 12.28 -12.52 9.76
CA LEU A 262 12.22 -13.23 8.47
C LEU A 262 11.18 -14.37 8.48
N ALA A 263 11.01 -15.07 9.61
CA ALA A 263 9.99 -16.10 9.74
C ALA A 263 8.58 -15.51 9.75
N ALA A 264 8.40 -14.36 10.42
CA ALA A 264 7.14 -13.62 10.38
C ALA A 264 6.79 -13.17 8.95
N GLU A 265 7.76 -12.59 8.23
CA GLU A 265 7.60 -12.17 6.83
C GLU A 265 7.22 -13.36 5.93
N ALA A 266 7.93 -14.49 6.04
CA ALA A 266 7.63 -15.69 5.27
C ALA A 266 6.20 -16.20 5.50
N MET A 267 5.69 -16.10 6.74
CA MET A 267 4.30 -16.45 7.05
C MET A 267 3.31 -15.41 6.54
N MET A 268 3.67 -14.13 6.53
CA MET A 268 2.85 -13.05 5.96
C MET A 268 2.74 -13.17 4.44
N ASP A 269 3.82 -13.54 3.74
CA ASP A 269 3.85 -13.80 2.30
C ASP A 269 2.96 -14.99 1.89
N ALA A 270 2.79 -15.97 2.76
CA ALA A 270 1.93 -17.13 2.50
C ALA A 270 0.43 -16.83 2.64
N GLN A 271 0.07 -15.72 3.30
CA GLN A 271 -1.32 -15.25 3.47
C GLN A 271 -1.42 -13.72 3.37
N PRO A 272 -0.96 -13.09 2.27
CA PRO A 272 -0.81 -11.65 2.20
C PRO A 272 -2.15 -10.94 2.42
N TRP A 273 -2.18 -10.01 3.38
CA TRP A 273 -3.33 -9.17 3.74
C TRP A 273 -4.56 -9.89 4.28
N ASP A 274 -4.53 -11.21 4.42
CA ASP A 274 -5.62 -12.02 4.97
C ASP A 274 -5.36 -12.39 6.43
N TYR A 275 -5.13 -11.37 7.28
CA TYR A 275 -4.65 -11.55 8.64
C TYR A 275 -5.75 -11.62 9.69
N TRP A 276 -6.95 -11.11 9.40
CA TRP A 276 -8.02 -10.97 10.38
C TRP A 276 -9.33 -11.51 9.85
N GLU A 277 -10.12 -12.12 10.75
CA GLU A 277 -11.51 -12.47 10.45
C GLU A 277 -12.36 -11.20 10.24
N ALA A 278 -13.60 -11.35 9.80
CA ALA A 278 -14.50 -10.22 9.49
C ALA A 278 -14.81 -9.30 10.70
N ASP A 279 -14.52 -9.74 11.91
CA ASP A 279 -14.64 -8.97 13.13
C ASP A 279 -13.42 -8.04 13.40
N TYR A 280 -12.35 -8.16 12.60
CA TYR A 280 -11.07 -7.45 12.74
C TYR A 280 -10.37 -7.64 14.08
N ARG A 281 -10.75 -8.66 14.86
CA ARG A 281 -10.24 -9.01 16.20
C ARG A 281 -9.63 -10.38 16.24
N THR A 282 -10.29 -11.34 15.60
CA THR A 282 -9.86 -12.73 15.58
C THR A 282 -8.76 -12.92 14.57
N PRO A 283 -7.54 -13.31 14.99
CA PRO A 283 -6.46 -13.63 14.07
C PRO A 283 -6.84 -14.79 13.16
N LYS A 284 -6.60 -14.63 11.85
CA LYS A 284 -6.85 -15.64 10.83
C LYS A 284 -5.57 -16.39 10.48
N GLY A 285 -5.68 -17.69 10.19
CA GLY A 285 -4.54 -18.49 9.75
C GLY A 285 -3.37 -18.43 10.73
N ARG A 286 -2.21 -18.00 10.25
CA ARG A 286 -0.97 -17.89 11.04
C ARG A 286 -0.78 -16.55 11.75
N THR A 287 -1.73 -15.65 11.69
CA THR A 287 -1.58 -14.28 12.22
C THR A 287 -1.23 -14.26 13.70
N GLY A 288 -1.77 -15.18 14.51
CA GLY A 288 -1.42 -15.28 15.93
C GLY A 288 0.06 -15.62 16.16
N GLU A 289 0.66 -16.46 15.31
CA GLU A 289 2.08 -16.83 15.35
C GLU A 289 2.95 -15.67 14.87
N ILE A 290 2.54 -14.99 13.78
CA ILE A 290 3.20 -13.80 13.25
C ILE A 290 3.31 -12.72 14.32
N LEU A 291 2.20 -12.41 14.99
CA LEU A 291 2.16 -11.44 16.09
C LEU A 291 3.11 -11.84 17.22
N ALA A 292 3.08 -13.10 17.65
CA ALA A 292 3.93 -13.57 18.73
C ALA A 292 5.42 -13.43 18.43
N LEU A 293 5.84 -13.73 17.18
CA LEU A 293 7.24 -13.55 16.77
C LEU A 293 7.64 -12.08 16.76
N LEU A 294 6.83 -11.22 16.13
CA LEU A 294 7.13 -9.79 16.03
C LEU A 294 7.11 -9.11 17.40
N GLU A 295 6.17 -9.43 18.26
CA GLU A 295 6.10 -8.92 19.64
C GLU A 295 7.30 -9.37 20.46
N THR A 296 7.76 -10.62 20.32
CA THR A 296 8.98 -11.11 20.95
C THR A 296 10.20 -10.30 20.52
N VAL A 297 10.33 -10.00 19.22
CA VAL A 297 11.40 -9.15 18.72
C VAL A 297 11.30 -7.74 19.29
N LEU A 298 10.11 -7.13 19.25
CA LEU A 298 9.90 -5.74 19.69
C LEU A 298 10.05 -5.56 21.21
N GLU A 299 9.79 -6.59 22.00
CA GLU A 299 10.08 -6.58 23.45
C GLU A 299 11.59 -6.51 23.74
N ARG A 300 12.41 -7.24 22.96
CA ARG A 300 13.88 -7.26 23.11
C ARG A 300 14.58 -6.11 22.39
N SER A 301 14.11 -5.82 21.20
CA SER A 301 14.70 -4.86 20.27
C SER A 301 13.62 -3.89 19.75
N PRO A 302 13.16 -2.93 20.58
CA PRO A 302 12.04 -2.04 20.24
C PRO A 302 12.33 -1.05 19.09
N GLU A 303 13.54 -1.10 18.54
CA GLU A 303 14.00 -0.29 17.40
C GLU A 303 14.40 -1.18 16.21
N HIS A 304 13.96 -2.44 16.16
CA HIS A 304 14.22 -3.34 15.05
C HIS A 304 13.36 -2.95 13.82
N PRO A 305 13.94 -2.37 12.74
CA PRO A 305 13.16 -1.75 11.68
C PRO A 305 12.23 -2.73 10.96
N ALA A 306 12.72 -3.95 10.67
CA ALA A 306 11.92 -4.96 9.98
C ALA A 306 10.74 -5.45 10.83
N ALA A 307 10.95 -5.63 12.14
CA ALA A 307 9.86 -6.04 13.02
C ALA A 307 8.79 -4.96 13.15
N ILE A 308 9.19 -3.67 13.29
CA ILE A 308 8.25 -2.55 13.31
C ILE A 308 7.46 -2.48 11.99
N HIS A 309 8.14 -2.57 10.85
CA HIS A 309 7.52 -2.54 9.52
C HIS A 309 6.44 -3.60 9.39
N LEU A 310 6.79 -4.85 9.62
CA LEU A 310 5.85 -5.98 9.50
C LEU A 310 4.74 -5.91 10.55
N TYR A 311 5.03 -5.40 11.76
CA TYR A 311 4.04 -5.25 12.82
C TYR A 311 2.99 -4.18 12.48
N ILE A 312 3.39 -3.08 11.83
CA ILE A 312 2.44 -2.09 11.28
C ILE A 312 1.52 -2.78 10.27
N HIS A 313 2.07 -3.51 9.29
CA HIS A 313 1.28 -4.18 8.26
C HIS A 313 0.29 -5.21 8.82
N VAL A 314 0.70 -6.02 9.80
CA VAL A 314 -0.20 -7.04 10.34
C VAL A 314 -1.27 -6.45 11.24
N THR A 315 -1.03 -5.30 11.88
CA THR A 315 -1.96 -4.69 12.86
C THR A 315 -2.84 -3.60 12.28
N GLU A 316 -2.46 -2.94 11.18
CA GLU A 316 -3.20 -1.80 10.62
C GLU A 316 -4.66 -2.12 10.29
N ALA A 317 -4.95 -3.34 9.83
CA ALA A 317 -6.30 -3.78 9.50
C ALA A 317 -7.08 -4.31 10.71
N SER A 318 -6.45 -4.43 11.87
CA SER A 318 -7.12 -4.87 13.09
C SER A 318 -8.00 -3.77 13.68
N ASN A 319 -8.82 -4.15 14.65
CA ASN A 319 -9.60 -3.18 15.43
C ASN A 319 -8.77 -2.45 16.51
N ASP A 320 -7.48 -2.82 16.65
CA ASP A 320 -6.54 -2.19 17.59
C ASP A 320 -5.22 -1.81 16.88
N PRO A 321 -5.23 -0.79 15.99
CA PRO A 321 -4.03 -0.29 15.32
C PRO A 321 -3.09 0.46 16.27
N TYR A 322 -3.54 0.84 17.47
CA TYR A 322 -2.74 1.52 18.49
C TYR A 322 -1.54 0.70 18.95
N ARG A 323 -1.60 -0.62 18.82
CA ARG A 323 -0.50 -1.54 19.17
C ARG A 323 0.81 -1.21 18.48
N ALA A 324 0.75 -0.71 17.24
CA ALA A 324 1.93 -0.36 16.46
C ALA A 324 2.41 1.09 16.67
N GLU A 325 1.68 1.94 17.41
CA GLU A 325 1.94 3.38 17.48
C GLU A 325 3.35 3.70 18.01
N SER A 326 3.81 3.02 19.05
CA SER A 326 5.15 3.22 19.63
C SER A 326 6.29 2.88 18.63
N GLY A 327 6.12 1.85 17.80
CA GLY A 327 7.05 1.51 16.73
C GLY A 327 6.97 2.52 15.59
N ALA A 328 5.75 2.90 15.19
CA ALA A 328 5.51 3.87 14.14
C ALA A 328 6.20 5.22 14.42
N GLU A 329 6.19 5.70 15.66
CA GLU A 329 6.86 6.95 16.06
C GLU A 329 8.39 6.94 15.83
N LYS A 330 9.00 5.76 15.75
CA LYS A 330 10.45 5.59 15.63
C LYS A 330 10.90 5.30 14.19
N LEU A 331 10.11 4.56 13.41
CA LEU A 331 10.55 3.91 12.18
C LEU A 331 11.15 4.88 11.16
N SER A 332 10.52 6.03 10.92
CA SER A 332 11.03 7.04 9.98
C SER A 332 12.42 7.55 10.34
N SER A 333 12.73 7.67 11.63
CA SER A 333 14.05 8.13 12.09
C SER A 333 15.09 7.00 12.08
N LEU A 334 14.66 5.75 12.20
CA LEU A 334 15.55 4.59 12.15
C LEU A 334 16.09 4.32 10.75
N ALA A 335 15.29 4.60 9.71
CA ALA A 335 15.64 4.35 8.31
C ALA A 335 15.27 5.52 7.39
N PRO A 336 15.85 6.73 7.59
CA PRO A 336 15.39 7.96 6.94
C PRO A 336 15.61 8.01 5.42
N ALA A 337 16.43 7.14 4.85
CA ALA A 337 16.63 7.02 3.39
C ALA A 337 15.80 5.89 2.74
N ALA A 338 15.11 5.08 3.54
CA ALA A 338 14.26 3.99 3.07
C ALA A 338 12.82 4.51 2.91
N GLY A 339 12.47 4.93 1.71
CA GLY A 339 11.24 5.68 1.45
C GLY A 339 9.97 4.98 1.87
N HIS A 340 9.86 3.66 1.70
CA HIS A 340 8.73 2.89 2.16
C HIS A 340 8.69 2.77 3.70
N LEU A 341 9.84 2.55 4.35
CA LEU A 341 9.89 2.51 5.81
C LEU A 341 9.57 3.88 6.45
N VAL A 342 9.96 4.99 5.80
CA VAL A 342 9.58 6.35 6.25
C VAL A 342 8.07 6.56 6.12
N HIS A 343 7.44 6.01 5.09
CA HIS A 343 6.00 6.09 4.86
C HIS A 343 5.18 5.23 5.83
N MET A 344 5.68 4.06 6.22
CA MET A 344 4.93 3.05 6.98
C MET A 344 4.22 3.54 8.25
N PRO A 345 4.81 4.45 9.07
CA PRO A 345 4.09 5.04 10.20
C PRO A 345 2.76 5.68 9.85
N SER A 346 2.60 6.16 8.60
CA SER A 346 1.36 6.80 8.16
C SER A 346 0.16 5.86 8.20
N HIS A 347 0.35 4.57 7.98
CA HIS A 347 -0.70 3.55 8.10
C HIS A 347 -1.29 3.53 9.51
N THR A 348 -0.44 3.45 10.53
CA THR A 348 -0.88 3.53 11.95
C THR A 348 -1.47 4.90 12.27
N PHE A 349 -0.74 5.99 11.97
CA PHE A 349 -1.18 7.35 12.30
C PHE A 349 -2.53 7.71 11.68
N HIS A 350 -2.78 7.30 10.44
CA HIS A 350 -4.06 7.52 9.79
C HIS A 350 -5.19 6.75 10.50
N ARG A 351 -4.95 5.51 10.89
CA ARG A 351 -5.92 4.65 11.59
C ARG A 351 -6.26 5.16 13.00
N VAL A 352 -5.31 5.81 13.69
CA VAL A 352 -5.51 6.35 15.04
C VAL A 352 -5.90 7.84 15.05
N GLY A 353 -6.15 8.45 13.85
CA GLY A 353 -6.61 9.82 13.74
C GLY A 353 -5.51 10.89 13.81
N ARG A 354 -4.24 10.51 13.76
CA ARG A 354 -3.06 11.40 13.77
C ARG A 354 -2.72 11.86 12.35
N TYR A 355 -3.68 12.50 11.66
CA TYR A 355 -3.56 12.84 10.23
C TYR A 355 -2.41 13.78 9.90
N ILE A 356 -2.09 14.72 10.80
CA ILE A 356 -0.95 15.64 10.60
C ILE A 356 0.37 14.88 10.63
N ASP A 357 0.51 13.89 11.51
CA ASP A 357 1.71 13.07 11.58
C ASP A 357 1.80 12.13 10.38
N ALA A 358 0.67 11.53 9.96
CA ALA A 358 0.59 10.76 8.72
C ALA A 358 1.00 11.60 7.50
N TYR A 359 0.56 12.84 7.39
CA TYR A 359 0.98 13.78 6.34
C TYR A 359 2.48 14.02 6.37
N ARG A 360 3.05 14.35 7.53
CA ARG A 360 4.49 14.67 7.68
C ARG A 360 5.39 13.52 7.27
N VAL A 361 5.09 12.30 7.70
CA VAL A 361 5.91 11.14 7.35
C VAL A 361 5.80 10.81 5.87
N ASN A 362 4.64 11.01 5.23
CA ASN A 362 4.51 10.84 3.78
C ASN A 362 5.28 11.90 2.98
N VAL A 363 5.34 13.16 3.45
CA VAL A 363 6.19 14.19 2.84
C VAL A 363 7.66 13.79 2.96
N ALA A 364 8.11 13.35 4.14
CA ALA A 364 9.48 12.86 4.32
C ALA A 364 9.78 11.64 3.45
N ALA A 365 8.82 10.73 3.28
CA ALA A 365 8.95 9.57 2.39
C ALA A 365 9.10 9.98 0.92
N MET A 366 8.35 10.99 0.47
CA MET A 366 8.52 11.55 -0.88
C MET A 366 9.91 12.14 -1.08
N GLU A 367 10.43 12.89 -0.10
CA GLU A 367 11.77 13.47 -0.14
C GLU A 367 12.85 12.39 -0.18
N ALA A 368 12.73 11.33 0.64
CA ALA A 368 13.63 10.18 0.61
C ALA A 368 13.63 9.48 -0.75
N ASN A 369 12.46 9.28 -1.35
CA ASN A 369 12.33 8.69 -2.68
C ASN A 369 12.92 9.59 -3.77
N GLU A 370 12.70 10.89 -3.73
CA GLU A 370 13.24 11.85 -4.69
C GLU A 370 14.78 11.88 -4.63
N ALA A 371 15.36 11.80 -3.41
CA ALA A 371 16.81 11.66 -3.22
C ALA A 371 17.34 10.34 -3.81
N TYR A 372 16.63 9.22 -3.56
CA TYR A 372 16.96 7.93 -4.16
C TYR A 372 16.91 7.98 -5.69
N PHE A 373 15.88 8.61 -6.29
CA PHE A 373 15.75 8.74 -7.75
C PHE A 373 16.82 9.60 -8.39
N ALA A 374 17.41 10.54 -7.65
CA ALA A 374 18.52 11.35 -8.16
C ALA A 374 19.82 10.54 -8.35
N GLU A 375 20.00 9.47 -7.57
CA GLU A 375 21.20 8.66 -7.57
C GLU A 375 21.03 7.28 -8.24
N SER A 376 19.82 6.71 -8.17
CA SER A 376 19.53 5.37 -8.71
C SER A 376 19.10 5.42 -10.18
N GLN A 377 19.61 4.45 -10.94
CA GLN A 377 19.18 4.19 -12.32
C GLN A 377 18.02 3.19 -12.40
N SER A 378 17.64 2.56 -11.26
CA SER A 378 16.63 1.49 -11.18
C SER A 378 15.40 1.97 -10.40
N ARG A 379 14.57 2.83 -11.02
CA ARG A 379 13.51 3.55 -10.30
C ARG A 379 12.09 3.08 -10.57
N VAL A 380 11.83 2.47 -11.70
CA VAL A 380 10.50 2.48 -12.33
C VAL A 380 9.38 1.92 -11.46
N LEU A 381 9.53 0.71 -10.92
CA LEU A 381 8.48 0.13 -10.07
C LEU A 381 8.31 0.94 -8.78
N TYR A 382 9.42 1.41 -8.21
CA TYR A 382 9.42 2.16 -6.97
C TYR A 382 8.84 3.57 -7.18
N GLU A 383 9.12 4.23 -8.33
CA GLU A 383 8.59 5.54 -8.67
C GLU A 383 7.08 5.50 -8.95
N TYR A 384 6.62 4.59 -9.79
CA TYR A 384 5.20 4.53 -10.15
C TYR A 384 4.33 3.78 -9.14
N GLY A 385 4.91 2.91 -8.32
CA GLY A 385 4.21 2.20 -7.23
C GLY A 385 4.29 2.97 -5.91
N TYR A 386 5.38 2.79 -5.19
CA TYR A 386 5.51 3.27 -3.81
C TYR A 386 5.52 4.79 -3.68
N TYR A 387 6.24 5.51 -4.53
CA TYR A 387 6.25 6.98 -4.49
C TYR A 387 4.86 7.56 -4.80
N THR A 388 4.18 7.06 -5.81
CA THR A 388 2.82 7.50 -6.15
C THR A 388 1.84 7.19 -5.02
N HIS A 389 2.01 6.05 -4.34
CA HIS A 389 1.25 5.71 -3.14
C HIS A 389 1.53 6.69 -1.98
N ASN A 390 2.79 7.08 -1.76
CA ASN A 390 3.15 8.07 -0.73
C ASN A 390 2.51 9.43 -1.03
N VAL A 391 2.50 9.88 -2.30
CA VAL A 391 1.81 11.11 -2.72
C VAL A 391 0.31 11.03 -2.44
N HIS A 392 -0.32 9.89 -2.76
CA HIS A 392 -1.75 9.66 -2.50
C HIS A 392 -2.04 9.66 -0.98
N SER A 393 -1.21 8.99 -0.18
CA SER A 393 -1.37 8.93 1.27
C SER A 393 -1.16 10.29 1.93
N ALA A 394 -0.21 11.10 1.42
CA ALA A 394 -0.05 12.48 1.83
C ALA A 394 -1.27 13.34 1.51
N LEU A 395 -1.83 13.19 0.29
CA LEU A 395 -3.04 13.88 -0.15
C LEU A 395 -4.22 13.59 0.78
N THR A 396 -4.51 12.33 1.03
CA THR A 396 -5.63 11.93 1.89
C THR A 396 -5.43 12.36 3.34
N SER A 397 -4.18 12.31 3.83
CA SER A 397 -3.85 12.81 5.17
C SER A 397 -4.03 14.32 5.29
N ALA A 398 -3.63 15.10 4.26
CA ALA A 398 -3.86 16.54 4.20
C ALA A 398 -5.35 16.90 4.16
N GLN A 399 -6.15 16.11 3.40
CA GLN A 399 -7.62 16.27 3.36
C GLN A 399 -8.25 16.06 4.73
N MET A 400 -7.85 14.98 5.42
CA MET A 400 -8.36 14.66 6.77
C MET A 400 -7.88 15.66 7.82
N ALA A 401 -6.69 16.26 7.66
CA ALA A 401 -6.16 17.31 8.51
C ALA A 401 -6.79 18.69 8.24
N GLY A 402 -7.53 18.86 7.13
CA GLY A 402 -8.12 20.13 6.72
C GLY A 402 -7.12 21.12 6.10
N ASP A 403 -5.95 20.65 5.67
CA ASP A 403 -4.94 21.47 4.99
C ASP A 403 -5.26 21.59 3.49
N ALA A 404 -6.04 22.61 3.16
CA ALA A 404 -6.48 22.88 1.78
C ALA A 404 -5.31 23.12 0.80
N THR A 405 -4.26 23.83 1.25
CA THR A 405 -3.11 24.15 0.39
C THR A 405 -2.33 22.89 0.06
N ALA A 406 -1.96 22.11 1.07
CA ALA A 406 -1.25 20.87 0.88
C ALA A 406 -2.07 19.87 0.04
N ALA A 407 -3.37 19.74 0.31
CA ALA A 407 -4.25 18.83 -0.43
C ALA A 407 -4.32 19.20 -1.92
N LEU A 408 -4.49 20.47 -2.26
CA LEU A 408 -4.56 20.90 -3.66
C LEU A 408 -3.23 20.76 -4.41
N ASP A 409 -2.10 21.03 -3.74
CA ASP A 409 -0.77 20.86 -4.35
C ASP A 409 -0.44 19.38 -4.57
N LEU A 410 -0.79 18.51 -3.60
CA LEU A 410 -0.63 17.07 -3.73
C LEU A 410 -1.57 16.46 -4.78
N ALA A 411 -2.79 17.00 -4.92
CA ALA A 411 -3.70 16.60 -5.98
C ALA A 411 -3.09 16.82 -7.37
N LYS A 412 -2.48 17.99 -7.61
CA LYS A 412 -1.76 18.28 -8.86
C LYS A 412 -0.56 17.36 -9.03
N LYS A 413 0.23 17.13 -7.97
CA LYS A 413 1.40 16.25 -8.01
C LYS A 413 1.00 14.82 -8.35
N LEU A 414 -0.06 14.30 -7.74
CA LEU A 414 -0.59 12.96 -8.00
C LEU A 414 -1.07 12.81 -9.44
N ASP A 415 -1.79 13.80 -9.95
CA ASP A 415 -2.29 13.81 -11.32
C ASP A 415 -1.14 13.74 -12.34
N GLN A 416 -0.08 14.51 -12.13
CA GLN A 416 1.12 14.53 -12.99
C GLN A 416 1.90 13.21 -12.94
N LYS A 417 1.93 12.52 -11.78
CA LYS A 417 2.67 11.27 -11.59
C LYS A 417 1.94 10.03 -12.11
N MET A 418 0.67 10.16 -12.48
CA MET A 418 -0.16 9.06 -12.99
C MET A 418 -0.64 9.35 -14.43
N PRO A 419 0.20 9.12 -15.46
CA PRO A 419 -0.19 9.36 -16.83
C PRO A 419 -1.31 8.42 -17.30
N ALA A 420 -2.11 8.86 -18.27
CA ALA A 420 -3.24 8.11 -18.79
C ALA A 420 -2.88 6.71 -19.33
N GLU A 421 -1.66 6.55 -19.87
CA GLU A 421 -1.18 5.26 -20.33
C GLU A 421 -1.04 4.21 -19.22
N MET A 422 -0.55 4.62 -18.04
CA MET A 422 -0.49 3.78 -16.85
C MET A 422 -1.90 3.32 -16.42
N VAL A 423 -2.87 4.23 -16.48
CA VAL A 423 -4.27 3.94 -16.14
C VAL A 423 -4.91 2.95 -17.12
N ARG A 424 -4.55 3.01 -18.42
CA ARG A 424 -5.01 2.02 -19.43
C ARG A 424 -4.43 0.64 -19.19
N LEU A 425 -3.15 0.56 -18.85
CA LEU A 425 -2.46 -0.71 -18.61
C LEU A 425 -2.85 -1.36 -17.28
N ALA A 426 -3.23 -0.56 -16.29
CA ALA A 426 -3.62 -1.00 -14.95
C ALA A 426 -4.94 -0.33 -14.51
N PRO A 427 -6.11 -0.78 -14.99
CA PRO A 427 -7.40 -0.12 -14.75
C PRO A 427 -7.73 0.12 -13.27
N TRP A 428 -7.30 -0.77 -12.38
CA TRP A 428 -7.47 -0.62 -10.93
C TRP A 428 -6.79 0.64 -10.36
N VAL A 429 -5.79 1.19 -11.04
CA VAL A 429 -5.11 2.45 -10.67
C VAL A 429 -6.05 3.66 -10.80
N GLN A 430 -7.16 3.54 -11.55
CA GLN A 430 -8.18 4.58 -11.60
C GLN A 430 -8.69 4.97 -10.21
N ALA A 431 -8.79 4.01 -9.29
CA ALA A 431 -9.22 4.28 -7.91
C ALA A 431 -8.30 5.27 -7.16
N ILE A 432 -7.03 5.34 -7.54
CA ILE A 432 -6.08 6.31 -7.00
C ILE A 432 -6.10 7.61 -7.82
N LYS A 433 -6.17 7.49 -9.16
CA LYS A 433 -6.20 8.61 -10.09
C LYS A 433 -7.42 9.52 -9.85
N VAL A 434 -8.50 9.05 -9.23
CA VAL A 434 -9.67 9.87 -8.89
C VAL A 434 -9.49 10.74 -7.65
N ALA A 435 -8.52 10.44 -6.78
CA ALA A 435 -8.32 11.14 -5.51
C ALA A 435 -8.19 12.68 -5.66
N PRO A 436 -7.56 13.24 -6.71
CA PRO A 436 -7.55 14.68 -6.96
C PRO A 436 -8.94 15.30 -7.05
N TYR A 437 -9.92 14.63 -7.65
CA TYR A 437 -11.29 15.18 -7.76
C TYR A 437 -11.92 15.41 -6.39
N PHE A 438 -11.70 14.51 -5.43
CA PHE A 438 -12.20 14.68 -4.07
C PHE A 438 -11.55 15.88 -3.35
N ALA A 439 -10.26 16.10 -3.55
CA ALA A 439 -9.57 17.26 -2.99
C ALA A 439 -10.08 18.58 -3.62
N TYR A 440 -10.28 18.59 -4.93
CA TYR A 440 -10.85 19.74 -5.62
C TYR A 440 -12.29 20.03 -5.19
N VAL A 441 -13.11 19.00 -4.96
CA VAL A 441 -14.47 19.17 -4.42
C VAL A 441 -14.44 19.75 -3.02
N GLN A 442 -13.52 19.29 -2.18
CA GLN A 442 -13.43 19.68 -0.77
C GLN A 442 -12.90 21.11 -0.60
N PHE A 443 -11.88 21.50 -1.38
CA PHE A 443 -11.10 22.71 -1.14
C PHE A 443 -10.97 23.62 -2.37
N GLY A 444 -11.22 23.11 -3.56
CA GLY A 444 -11.02 23.85 -4.80
C GLY A 444 -12.09 24.93 -5.02
N ALA A 445 -11.68 26.06 -5.60
CA ALA A 445 -12.62 27.02 -6.13
C ALA A 445 -13.45 26.43 -7.28
N ASP A 446 -14.73 26.81 -7.38
CA ASP A 446 -15.64 26.26 -8.40
C ASP A 446 -15.12 26.46 -9.83
N ASP A 447 -14.42 27.57 -10.11
CA ASP A 447 -13.83 27.83 -11.42
C ASP A 447 -12.69 26.83 -11.75
N VAL A 448 -11.90 26.41 -10.74
CA VAL A 448 -10.86 25.39 -10.89
C VAL A 448 -11.51 24.06 -11.21
N VAL A 449 -12.53 23.66 -10.46
CA VAL A 449 -13.26 22.39 -10.68
C VAL A 449 -13.90 22.35 -12.06
N MET A 450 -14.54 23.44 -12.47
CA MET A 450 -15.19 23.56 -13.79
C MET A 450 -14.19 23.59 -14.94
N GLY A 451 -12.94 23.99 -14.68
CA GLY A 451 -11.84 24.01 -15.65
C GLY A 451 -11.07 22.71 -15.79
N LEU A 452 -11.40 21.65 -14.99
CA LEU A 452 -10.75 20.35 -15.11
C LEU A 452 -11.09 19.69 -16.44
N ASP A 453 -10.07 19.15 -17.10
CA ASP A 453 -10.22 18.46 -18.38
C ASP A 453 -11.08 17.18 -18.24
N ASP A 454 -11.91 16.90 -19.27
CA ASP A 454 -12.63 15.64 -19.37
C ASP A 454 -11.60 14.50 -19.60
N PRO A 455 -11.54 13.47 -18.73
CA PRO A 455 -10.61 12.37 -18.89
C PRO A 455 -10.89 11.47 -20.11
N GLY A 456 -12.08 11.63 -20.71
CA GLY A 456 -12.49 10.91 -21.91
C GLY A 456 -13.20 9.59 -21.65
N ALA A 457 -13.86 9.09 -22.69
CA ALA A 457 -14.69 7.88 -22.64
C ALA A 457 -13.92 6.59 -22.40
N ASP A 458 -12.59 6.59 -22.62
CA ASP A 458 -11.72 5.44 -22.36
C ASP A 458 -11.60 5.12 -20.84
N PHE A 459 -11.96 6.09 -19.98
CA PHE A 459 -11.83 6.00 -18.53
C PHE A 459 -13.18 6.28 -17.83
N PRO A 460 -14.15 5.37 -17.95
CA PRO A 460 -15.52 5.62 -17.45
C PRO A 460 -15.56 5.93 -15.95
N TYR A 461 -14.71 5.32 -15.13
CA TYR A 461 -14.65 5.61 -13.70
C TYR A 461 -14.09 7.01 -13.41
N LEU A 462 -13.00 7.40 -14.07
CA LEU A 462 -12.45 8.75 -13.96
C LEU A 462 -13.48 9.80 -14.43
N GLN A 463 -14.18 9.51 -15.54
CA GLN A 463 -15.18 10.40 -16.10
C GLN A 463 -16.39 10.55 -15.17
N THR A 464 -16.79 9.48 -14.50
CA THR A 464 -17.84 9.53 -13.47
C THR A 464 -17.44 10.45 -12.31
N MET A 465 -16.21 10.32 -11.81
CA MET A 465 -15.72 11.16 -10.71
C MET A 465 -15.47 12.61 -11.12
N TRP A 466 -15.03 12.85 -12.35
CA TRP A 466 -14.97 14.20 -12.93
C TRP A 466 -16.35 14.86 -13.01
N ARG A 467 -17.39 14.13 -13.46
CA ARG A 467 -18.78 14.62 -13.48
C ARG A 467 -19.31 14.87 -12.07
N TYR A 468 -18.99 14.00 -11.11
CA TYR A 468 -19.31 14.24 -9.70
C TYR A 468 -18.71 15.56 -9.21
N ALA A 469 -17.42 15.81 -9.45
CA ALA A 469 -16.79 17.06 -9.02
C ALA A 469 -17.45 18.29 -9.64
N ARG A 470 -17.79 18.25 -10.94
CA ARG A 470 -18.49 19.32 -11.64
C ARG A 470 -19.90 19.53 -11.10
N GLY A 471 -20.62 18.44 -10.83
CA GLY A 471 -21.95 18.48 -10.20
C GLY A 471 -21.93 19.23 -8.87
N GLU A 472 -20.97 18.92 -7.99
CA GLU A 472 -20.77 19.61 -6.72
C GLU A 472 -20.48 21.12 -6.90
N ALA A 473 -19.62 21.49 -7.83
CA ALA A 473 -19.33 22.89 -8.13
C ALA A 473 -20.55 23.63 -8.66
N LEU A 474 -21.36 23.00 -9.51
CA LEU A 474 -22.60 23.57 -10.04
C LEU A 474 -23.65 23.77 -8.94
N VAL A 475 -23.78 22.83 -7.99
CA VAL A 475 -24.62 22.99 -6.80
C VAL A 475 -24.22 24.22 -6.00
N ARG A 476 -22.91 24.39 -5.71
CA ARG A 476 -22.41 25.56 -4.99
C ARG A 476 -22.68 26.87 -5.71
N ARG A 477 -22.70 26.85 -7.05
CA ARG A 477 -23.07 28.01 -7.90
C ARG A 477 -24.58 28.25 -8.01
N GLY A 478 -25.42 27.36 -7.50
CA GLY A 478 -26.88 27.44 -7.59
C GLY A 478 -27.44 26.95 -8.93
N ASP A 479 -26.65 26.40 -9.84
CA ASP A 479 -27.14 25.84 -11.12
C ASP A 479 -27.54 24.37 -10.95
N LEU A 480 -28.66 24.17 -10.26
CA LEU A 480 -29.20 22.84 -9.98
C LEU A 480 -29.55 22.05 -11.24
N LYS A 481 -29.98 22.74 -12.32
CA LYS A 481 -30.31 22.07 -13.57
C LYS A 481 -29.07 21.45 -14.22
N ALA A 482 -27.98 22.21 -14.29
CA ALA A 482 -26.75 21.71 -14.83
C ALA A 482 -26.15 20.60 -13.93
N ALA A 483 -26.24 20.73 -12.60
CA ALA A 483 -25.80 19.69 -11.66
C ALA A 483 -26.55 18.36 -11.87
N LEU A 484 -27.88 18.40 -12.05
CA LEU A 484 -28.68 17.20 -12.36
C LEU A 484 -28.31 16.57 -13.71
N ASN A 485 -27.89 17.37 -14.70
CA ASN A 485 -27.41 16.83 -15.97
C ASN A 485 -26.05 16.08 -15.78
N GLU A 486 -25.15 16.60 -14.95
CA GLU A 486 -23.91 15.89 -14.63
C GLU A 486 -24.19 14.60 -13.85
N ALA A 487 -25.13 14.60 -12.91
CA ALA A 487 -25.54 13.40 -12.17
C ALA A 487 -26.13 12.33 -13.10
N ALA A 488 -27.05 12.69 -14.00
CA ALA A 488 -27.62 11.76 -14.98
C ALA A 488 -26.55 11.18 -15.94
N ALA A 489 -25.57 12.01 -16.32
CA ALA A 489 -24.46 11.54 -17.16
C ALA A 489 -23.51 10.61 -16.41
N ALA A 490 -23.30 10.84 -15.11
CA ALA A 490 -22.52 9.93 -14.25
C ALA A 490 -23.25 8.58 -14.06
N GLU A 491 -24.58 8.61 -13.85
CA GLU A 491 -25.43 7.42 -13.76
C GLU A 491 -25.37 6.58 -15.04
N ALA A 492 -25.41 7.23 -16.21
CA ALA A 492 -25.30 6.53 -17.49
C ALA A 492 -23.94 5.85 -17.70
N LEU A 493 -22.86 6.39 -17.12
CA LEU A 493 -21.53 5.77 -17.14
C LEU A 493 -21.45 4.53 -16.23
N ALA A 494 -22.22 4.47 -15.15
CA ALA A 494 -22.27 3.30 -14.27
C ALA A 494 -22.80 2.04 -14.97
N GLU A 495 -23.58 2.20 -16.05
CA GLU A 495 -24.04 1.09 -16.90
C GLU A 495 -22.95 0.54 -17.85
N ASN A 496 -21.77 1.18 -17.89
CA ASN A 496 -20.65 0.69 -18.73
C ASN A 496 -20.16 -0.66 -18.21
N PRO A 497 -20.02 -1.69 -19.07
CA PRO A 497 -19.53 -3.02 -18.64
C PRO A 497 -18.20 -2.98 -17.88
N VAL A 498 -17.29 -2.07 -18.25
CA VAL A 498 -15.98 -1.88 -17.58
C VAL A 498 -16.14 -1.42 -16.13
N MET A 499 -17.27 -0.84 -15.76
CA MET A 499 -17.59 -0.42 -14.38
C MET A 499 -18.13 -1.58 -13.53
N GLN A 500 -18.45 -2.71 -14.16
CA GLN A 500 -19.06 -3.89 -13.52
C GLN A 500 -18.00 -4.98 -13.22
N GLU A 501 -16.81 -4.89 -13.81
CA GLU A 501 -15.64 -5.75 -13.58
C GLU A 501 -14.78 -5.25 -12.39
#